data_952e15d329862ae6b95b9e69a2cb08fc
#
_entry.id   952e15d329862ae6b95b9e69a2cb08fc
#
_cell.length_a   1.000
_cell.length_b   1.000
_cell.length_c   1.000
_cell.angle_alpha   90.00
_cell.angle_beta   90.00
_cell.angle_gamma   90.00
#
_symmetry.space_group_name_H-M   'P 1'
#
loop_
_entity.id
_entity.type
_entity.pdbx_description
1 polymer ?
#
loop_
_entity_poly.entity_id
_entity_poly.type
_entity_poly.pdbx_seq_one_letter_code
_entity_poly.pdbx_strand_id
1 'polypeptide(L)'
;MTQFKLGHAAENEWQQAAERVVEQLGDCSDANLAFIYVTDAFSNELSKLLRYLKEQTGIPHWAGSIGNGICCTNTEYYDQPAIAVLACQFPKDSFRIFDMAQEEQQAPPAASPNDFSLRPAVVHGDPRNGHLPQLIAELPEQLGNGYLIGGLTSSEQHYFQ
;
A
#
# COMPACT_ATOMS: atom_id res chain seq x y z
N MET A 1 11.03 2.32 18.64
CA MET A 1 11.30 1.03 17.99
C MET A 1 10.25 0.88 16.92
N THR A 2 10.61 0.57 15.68
CA THR A 2 9.64 0.38 14.60
C THR A 2 8.77 -0.83 14.92
N GLN A 3 7.46 -0.68 14.87
CA GLN A 3 6.51 -1.76 15.10
C GLN A 3 5.67 -1.99 13.84
N PHE A 4 5.37 -3.25 13.58
CA PHE A 4 4.49 -3.68 12.51
C PHE A 4 3.37 -4.53 13.10
N LYS A 5 2.14 -4.28 12.68
CA LYS A 5 0.96 -5.05 13.04
C LYS A 5 0.25 -5.51 11.80
N LEU A 6 -0.09 -6.78 11.74
CA LEU A 6 -0.79 -7.38 10.61
C LEU A 6 -2.20 -7.76 11.04
N GLY A 7 -3.18 -7.36 10.22
CA GLY A 7 -4.55 -7.84 10.29
C GLY A 7 -5.00 -8.32 8.92
N HIS A 8 -5.67 -9.46 8.83
CA HIS A 8 -6.22 -9.98 7.59
C HIS A 8 -7.47 -10.80 7.82
N ALA A 9 -8.38 -10.78 6.87
CA ALA A 9 -9.62 -11.54 6.94
C ALA A 9 -10.17 -11.84 5.56
N ALA A 10 -10.86 -12.97 5.47
CA ALA A 10 -11.70 -13.34 4.34
C ALA A 10 -13.13 -13.51 4.83
N GLU A 11 -14.03 -12.67 4.36
CA GLU A 11 -15.46 -12.65 4.69
C GLU A 11 -16.23 -12.22 3.45
N ASN A 12 -17.49 -12.64 3.33
CA ASN A 12 -18.32 -12.27 2.18
C ASN A 12 -18.69 -10.78 2.16
N GLU A 13 -18.81 -10.17 3.33
CA GLU A 13 -19.16 -8.76 3.48
C GLU A 13 -17.92 -7.96 3.88
N TRP A 14 -17.63 -6.88 3.16
CA TRP A 14 -16.45 -6.06 3.42
C TRP A 14 -16.42 -5.48 4.84
N GLN A 15 -17.60 -5.18 5.43
CA GLN A 15 -17.71 -4.66 6.79
C GLN A 15 -17.16 -5.68 7.79
N GLN A 16 -17.58 -6.93 7.68
CA GLN A 16 -17.13 -8.00 8.57
C GLN A 16 -15.61 -8.26 8.43
N ALA A 17 -15.12 -8.25 7.18
CA ALA A 17 -13.70 -8.37 6.94
C ALA A 17 -12.91 -7.22 7.57
N ALA A 18 -13.37 -5.98 7.41
CA ALA A 18 -12.74 -4.80 7.97
C ALA A 18 -12.78 -4.78 9.50
N GLU A 19 -13.90 -5.16 10.13
CA GLU A 19 -14.02 -5.28 11.59
C GLU A 19 -13.00 -6.28 12.15
N ARG A 20 -12.87 -7.46 11.53
CA ARG A 20 -11.87 -8.46 11.95
C ARG A 20 -10.44 -7.98 11.78
N VAL A 21 -10.15 -7.23 10.72
CA VAL A 21 -8.84 -6.61 10.52
C VAL A 21 -8.55 -5.61 11.64
N VAL A 22 -9.50 -4.74 11.97
CA VAL A 22 -9.35 -3.76 13.07
C VAL A 22 -9.13 -4.47 14.42
N GLU A 23 -9.89 -5.52 14.71
CA GLU A 23 -9.70 -6.32 15.94
C GLU A 23 -8.30 -6.91 16.04
N GLN A 24 -7.75 -7.46 14.94
CA GLN A 24 -6.41 -8.04 14.91
C GLN A 24 -5.30 -6.98 15.03
N LEU A 25 -5.49 -5.83 14.42
CA LEU A 25 -4.53 -4.71 14.52
C LEU A 25 -4.48 -4.14 15.95
N GLY A 26 -5.62 -4.12 16.64
CA GLY A 26 -5.73 -3.55 17.99
C GLY A 26 -5.42 -2.07 18.01
N ASP A 27 -4.76 -1.59 19.06
CA ASP A 27 -4.37 -0.18 19.19
C ASP A 27 -3.32 0.20 18.14
N CYS A 28 -3.67 1.10 17.24
CA CYS A 28 -2.83 1.63 16.17
C CYS A 28 -2.42 3.11 16.38
N SER A 29 -2.57 3.64 17.57
CA SER A 29 -2.32 5.06 17.90
C SER A 29 -0.91 5.56 17.49
N ASP A 30 0.09 4.68 17.48
CA ASP A 30 1.46 4.99 17.08
C ASP A 30 1.74 4.72 15.59
N ALA A 31 0.81 4.09 14.85
CA ALA A 31 1.01 3.80 13.44
C ALA A 31 0.80 5.06 12.60
N ASN A 32 1.67 5.27 11.61
CA ASN A 32 1.58 6.44 10.73
C ASN A 32 1.52 6.10 9.24
N LEU A 33 1.67 4.82 8.88
CA LEU A 33 1.48 4.31 7.53
C LEU A 33 0.81 2.95 7.61
N ALA A 34 -0.12 2.67 6.69
CA ALA A 34 -0.65 1.33 6.48
C ALA A 34 -0.52 0.93 5.01
N PHE A 35 -0.12 -0.31 4.79
CA PHE A 35 -0.27 -0.97 3.49
C PHE A 35 -1.55 -1.80 3.51
N ILE A 36 -2.36 -1.67 2.46
CA ILE A 36 -3.59 -2.42 2.29
C ILE A 36 -3.60 -3.16 0.96
N TYR A 37 -3.95 -4.43 1.03
CA TYR A 37 -4.18 -5.25 -0.15
C TYR A 37 -5.56 -5.87 -0.08
N VAL A 38 -6.29 -5.81 -1.18
CA VAL A 38 -7.70 -6.20 -1.27
C VAL A 38 -7.90 -7.06 -2.50
N THR A 39 -8.68 -8.11 -2.38
CA THR A 39 -9.07 -8.88 -3.56
C THR A 39 -10.14 -8.17 -4.38
N ASP A 40 -10.23 -8.47 -5.67
CA ASP A 40 -11.17 -7.88 -6.63
C ASP A 40 -12.62 -7.90 -6.17
N ALA A 41 -12.99 -8.89 -5.36
CA ALA A 41 -14.34 -9.01 -4.81
C ALA A 41 -14.82 -7.76 -4.05
N PHE A 42 -13.89 -6.97 -3.47
CA PHE A 42 -14.22 -5.74 -2.76
C PHE A 42 -13.83 -4.46 -3.53
N SER A 43 -13.49 -4.56 -4.80
CA SER A 43 -13.05 -3.43 -5.61
C SER A 43 -14.06 -2.27 -5.64
N ASN A 44 -15.35 -2.59 -5.76
CA ASN A 44 -16.44 -1.59 -5.77
C ASN A 44 -16.65 -0.90 -4.41
N GLU A 45 -16.28 -1.55 -3.34
CA GLU A 45 -16.43 -1.08 -1.96
C GLU A 45 -15.16 -0.44 -1.39
N LEU A 46 -14.05 -0.46 -2.14
CA LEU A 46 -12.73 -0.02 -1.65
C LEU A 46 -12.77 1.34 -0.97
N SER A 47 -13.45 2.32 -1.55
CA SER A 47 -13.54 3.68 -0.97
C SER A 47 -14.26 3.69 0.38
N LYS A 48 -15.30 2.87 0.55
CA LYS A 48 -16.04 2.76 1.82
C LYS A 48 -15.21 2.02 2.86
N LEU A 49 -14.58 0.93 2.43
CA LEU A 49 -13.71 0.10 3.23
C LEU A 49 -12.52 0.92 3.76
N LEU A 50 -11.82 1.65 2.89
CA LEU A 50 -10.68 2.47 3.27
C LEU A 50 -11.08 3.59 4.22
N ARG A 51 -12.24 4.24 4.00
CA ARG A 51 -12.77 5.25 4.92
C ARG A 51 -13.02 4.65 6.29
N TYR A 52 -13.68 3.50 6.37
CA TYR A 52 -13.94 2.80 7.63
C TYR A 52 -12.65 2.48 8.37
N LEU A 53 -11.67 1.87 7.69
CA LEU A 53 -10.38 1.54 8.30
C LEU A 53 -9.64 2.79 8.81
N LYS A 54 -9.65 3.89 8.06
CA LYS A 54 -9.07 5.17 8.50
C LYS A 54 -9.74 5.71 9.76
N GLU A 55 -11.07 5.66 9.81
CA GLU A 55 -11.85 6.11 10.98
C GLU A 55 -11.58 5.26 12.22
N GLN A 56 -11.48 3.93 12.05
CA GLN A 56 -11.27 3.02 13.19
C GLN A 56 -9.83 2.99 13.70
N THR A 57 -8.85 3.13 12.82
CA THR A 57 -7.42 3.00 13.19
C THR A 57 -6.76 4.34 13.49
N GLY A 58 -7.29 5.44 12.94
CA GLY A 58 -6.65 6.77 13.01
C GLY A 58 -5.36 6.89 12.18
N ILE A 59 -4.95 5.88 11.40
CA ILE A 59 -3.72 5.90 10.62
C ILE A 59 -3.83 6.93 9.48
N PRO A 60 -2.94 7.92 9.39
CA PRO A 60 -3.09 9.03 8.45
C PRO A 60 -2.75 8.68 7.00
N HIS A 61 -1.78 7.78 6.78
CA HIS A 61 -1.26 7.47 5.46
C HIS A 61 -1.54 6.03 5.06
N TRP A 62 -1.98 5.83 3.81
CA TRP A 62 -2.34 4.52 3.28
C TRP A 62 -1.81 4.38 1.86
N ALA A 63 -1.23 3.22 1.56
CA ALA A 63 -0.80 2.80 0.24
C ALA A 63 -1.19 1.34 0.03
N GLY A 64 -1.36 0.91 -1.20
CA GLY A 64 -1.73 -0.48 -1.46
C GLY A 64 -2.27 -0.70 -2.85
N SER A 65 -2.89 -1.85 -3.06
CA SER A 65 -3.39 -2.24 -4.37
C SER A 65 -4.52 -3.26 -4.26
N ILE A 66 -5.24 -3.41 -5.36
CA ILE A 66 -6.21 -4.49 -5.57
C ILE A 66 -5.55 -5.58 -6.42
N GLY A 67 -5.88 -6.83 -6.18
CA GLY A 67 -5.41 -7.95 -6.98
C GLY A 67 -6.37 -9.12 -6.99
N ASN A 68 -6.15 -10.08 -7.91
CA ASN A 68 -6.91 -11.34 -7.95
C ASN A 68 -6.66 -12.20 -6.72
N GLY A 69 -5.48 -12.05 -6.12
CA GLY A 69 -5.12 -12.71 -4.88
C GLY A 69 -4.22 -11.81 -4.04
N ILE A 70 -4.21 -12.06 -2.74
CA ILE A 70 -3.37 -11.37 -1.77
C ILE A 70 -2.67 -12.37 -0.86
N CYS A 71 -1.46 -12.03 -0.44
CA CYS A 71 -0.66 -12.84 0.48
C CYS A 71 -0.39 -12.07 1.76
N CYS A 72 -0.40 -12.76 2.87
CA CYS A 72 0.05 -12.26 4.16
C CYS A 72 0.79 -13.38 4.91
N THR A 73 1.24 -13.14 6.13
CA THR A 73 2.06 -14.12 6.87
C THR A 73 1.35 -15.48 6.97
N ASN A 74 1.93 -16.50 6.35
CA ASN A 74 1.45 -17.89 6.33
C ASN A 74 0.06 -18.10 5.70
N THR A 75 -0.47 -17.13 4.98
CA THR A 75 -1.80 -17.21 4.40
C THR A 75 -1.81 -16.57 3.03
N GLU A 76 -2.48 -17.19 2.08
CA GLU A 76 -2.85 -16.60 0.80
C GLU A 76 -4.36 -16.68 0.62
N TYR A 77 -4.91 -15.67 -0.03
CA TYR A 77 -6.32 -15.60 -0.41
C TYR A 77 -6.40 -15.47 -1.91
N TYR A 78 -7.04 -16.42 -2.55
CA TYR A 78 -7.25 -16.45 -3.99
C TYR A 78 -8.69 -16.83 -4.29
N ASP A 79 -9.30 -16.19 -5.29
CA ASP A 79 -10.70 -16.39 -5.69
C ASP A 79 -11.74 -16.24 -4.55
N GLN A 80 -11.44 -15.41 -3.56
CA GLN A 80 -12.34 -15.14 -2.44
C GLN A 80 -12.21 -13.70 -1.95
N PRO A 81 -13.28 -13.13 -1.36
CA PRO A 81 -13.23 -11.79 -0.78
C PRO A 81 -12.27 -11.76 0.40
N ALA A 82 -11.25 -10.90 0.34
CA ALA A 82 -10.27 -10.79 1.42
C ALA A 82 -9.60 -9.41 1.49
N ILE A 83 -9.12 -9.08 2.69
CA ILE A 83 -8.36 -7.88 3.01
C ILE A 83 -7.12 -8.27 3.83
N ALA A 84 -6.00 -7.64 3.55
CA ALA A 84 -4.82 -7.67 4.40
C ALA A 84 -4.31 -6.25 4.64
N VAL A 85 -4.01 -5.91 5.89
CA VAL A 85 -3.50 -4.60 6.29
C VAL A 85 -2.25 -4.78 7.16
N LEU A 86 -1.18 -4.11 6.76
CA LEU A 86 0.05 -3.99 7.55
C LEU A 86 0.16 -2.56 8.07
N ALA A 87 -0.11 -2.35 9.36
CA ALA A 87 0.06 -1.08 10.03
C ALA A 87 1.51 -0.93 10.51
N CYS A 88 2.11 0.22 10.21
CA CYS A 88 3.52 0.49 10.41
C CYS A 88 3.72 1.75 11.26
N GLN A 89 4.64 1.67 12.21
CA GLN A 89 5.17 2.81 12.92
C GLN A 89 6.56 3.13 12.37
N PHE A 90 6.68 4.18 11.60
CA PHE A 90 7.95 4.70 11.10
C PHE A 90 8.40 5.94 11.87
N PRO A 91 9.70 6.23 11.94
CA PRO A 91 10.18 7.50 12.47
C PRO A 91 9.55 8.68 11.73
N LYS A 92 9.35 9.78 12.45
CA LYS A 92 8.81 11.00 11.85
C LYS A 92 9.67 11.44 10.65
N ASP A 93 9.02 11.84 9.58
CA ASP A 93 9.64 12.34 8.33
C ASP A 93 10.55 11.32 7.61
N SER A 94 10.44 10.00 7.94
CA SER A 94 11.26 8.95 7.32
C SER A 94 10.69 8.37 6.03
N PHE A 95 9.47 8.72 5.66
CA PHE A 95 8.84 8.29 4.40
C PHE A 95 8.03 9.41 3.77
N ARG A 96 7.74 9.25 2.49
CA ARG A 96 6.82 10.08 1.71
C ARG A 96 5.97 9.19 0.81
N ILE A 97 4.74 9.62 0.52
CA ILE A 97 3.87 8.98 -0.46
C ILE A 97 3.77 9.90 -1.67
N PHE A 98 3.90 9.31 -2.84
CA PHE A 98 3.75 9.98 -4.12
C PHE A 98 2.65 9.29 -4.91
N ASP A 99 1.73 10.09 -5.45
CA ASP A 99 0.76 9.64 -6.44
C ASP A 99 1.28 10.05 -7.82
N MET A 100 1.83 9.09 -8.54
CA MET A 100 2.42 9.32 -9.86
C MET A 100 1.38 9.44 -10.98
N ALA A 101 0.10 9.17 -10.69
CA ALA A 101 -0.99 9.37 -11.65
C ALA A 101 -1.38 10.86 -11.79
N GLN A 102 -1.00 11.69 -10.82
CA GLN A 102 -1.22 13.13 -10.88
C GLN A 102 0.06 13.79 -11.42
N GLU A 103 0.03 14.18 -12.70
CA GLU A 103 1.16 14.77 -13.44
C GLU A 103 1.81 16.00 -12.78
N GLU A 104 1.13 16.63 -11.83
CA GLU A 104 1.63 17.83 -11.11
C GLU A 104 2.31 17.50 -9.79
N GLN A 105 2.31 16.26 -9.31
CA GLN A 105 3.00 15.91 -8.08
C GLN A 105 4.47 15.63 -8.38
N GLN A 106 5.29 16.42 -7.75
CA GLN A 106 6.74 16.41 -7.88
C GLN A 106 7.30 15.00 -7.69
N ALA A 107 8.05 14.55 -8.67
CA ALA A 107 8.96 13.40 -8.50
C ALA A 107 9.72 13.50 -7.17
N PRO A 108 10.08 12.37 -6.54
CA PRO A 108 10.91 12.41 -5.34
C PRO A 108 12.10 13.35 -5.56
N PRO A 109 12.44 14.23 -4.60
CA PRO A 109 13.58 15.10 -4.76
C PRO A 109 14.82 14.24 -5.03
N ALA A 110 15.56 14.57 -6.08
CA ALA A 110 16.78 13.88 -6.43
C ALA A 110 17.71 13.80 -5.21
N ALA A 111 18.35 12.65 -5.03
CA ALA A 111 19.35 12.50 -3.98
C ALA A 111 20.50 13.49 -4.20
N SER A 112 20.97 14.10 -3.11
CA SER A 112 22.20 14.88 -3.18
C SER A 112 23.36 13.97 -3.63
N PRO A 113 24.30 14.45 -4.48
CA PRO A 113 25.43 13.64 -4.92
C PRO A 113 26.27 13.02 -3.79
N ASN A 114 26.18 13.59 -2.58
CA ASN A 114 26.91 13.12 -1.39
C ASN A 114 26.00 12.38 -0.38
N ASP A 115 24.76 12.11 -0.74
CA ASP A 115 23.83 11.38 0.12
C ASP A 115 23.89 9.88 -0.20
N PHE A 116 24.58 9.13 0.64
CA PHE A 116 24.73 7.67 0.55
C PHE A 116 23.63 6.91 1.33
N SER A 117 22.60 7.59 1.84
CA SER A 117 21.51 6.92 2.52
C SER A 117 20.74 6.02 1.56
N LEU A 118 20.42 4.80 2.00
CA LEU A 118 19.57 3.89 1.25
C LEU A 118 18.14 4.41 1.21
N ARG A 119 17.57 4.55 0.02
CA ARG A 119 16.22 5.05 -0.21
C ARG A 119 15.35 4.02 -0.94
N PRO A 120 14.84 3.00 -0.24
CA PRO A 120 13.92 2.05 -0.86
C PRO A 120 12.59 2.72 -1.18
N ALA A 121 11.99 2.37 -2.31
CA ALA A 121 10.62 2.75 -2.63
C ALA A 121 9.74 1.51 -2.85
N VAL A 122 8.53 1.56 -2.31
CA VAL A 122 7.50 0.58 -2.59
C VAL A 122 6.62 1.15 -3.69
N VAL A 123 6.50 0.43 -4.80
CA VAL A 123 5.75 0.86 -5.99
C VAL A 123 4.58 -0.09 -6.24
N HIS A 124 3.39 0.49 -6.37
CA HIS A 124 2.22 -0.20 -6.90
C HIS A 124 1.92 0.41 -8.27
N GLY A 125 1.92 -0.39 -9.32
CA GLY A 125 1.78 0.10 -10.69
C GLY A 125 0.55 -0.45 -11.41
N ASP A 126 -0.15 0.40 -12.15
CA ASP A 126 -1.17 -0.04 -13.11
C ASP A 126 -0.47 -0.54 -14.39
N PRO A 127 -0.59 -1.83 -14.76
CA PRO A 127 0.05 -2.37 -15.95
C PRO A 127 -0.44 -1.72 -17.27
N ARG A 128 -1.57 -1.03 -17.24
CA ARG A 128 -2.10 -0.29 -18.41
C ARG A 128 -1.48 1.10 -18.56
N ASN A 129 -0.77 1.58 -17.54
CA ASN A 129 -0.06 2.85 -17.62
C ASN A 129 1.17 2.70 -18.53
N GLY A 130 1.10 3.23 -19.75
CA GLY A 130 2.20 3.15 -20.73
C GLY A 130 3.50 3.84 -20.29
N HIS A 131 3.46 4.72 -19.29
CA HIS A 131 4.63 5.40 -18.72
C HIS A 131 5.31 4.58 -17.61
N LEU A 132 4.66 3.52 -17.10
CA LEU A 132 5.18 2.73 -16.00
C LEU A 132 6.57 2.11 -16.28
N PRO A 133 6.86 1.54 -17.47
CA PRO A 133 8.19 1.00 -17.76
C PRO A 133 9.29 2.07 -17.66
N GLN A 134 9.04 3.28 -18.15
CA GLN A 134 9.96 4.40 -18.06
C GLN A 134 10.16 4.81 -16.59
N LEU A 135 9.08 4.94 -15.83
CA LEU A 135 9.10 5.29 -14.41
C LEU A 135 9.95 4.27 -13.62
N ILE A 136 9.73 2.97 -13.82
CA ILE A 136 10.50 1.91 -13.16
C ILE A 136 11.99 2.01 -13.51
N ALA A 137 12.34 2.39 -14.73
CA ALA A 137 13.73 2.55 -15.14
C ALA A 137 14.40 3.79 -14.54
N GLU A 138 13.68 4.91 -14.44
CA GLU A 138 14.25 6.21 -14.04
C GLU A 138 14.22 6.43 -12.51
N LEU A 139 13.22 5.89 -11.80
CA LEU A 139 13.03 6.14 -10.38
C LEU A 139 14.24 5.71 -9.51
N PRO A 140 14.91 4.57 -9.75
CA PRO A 140 16.11 4.19 -8.99
C PRO A 140 17.24 5.22 -9.10
N GLU A 141 17.44 5.80 -10.28
CA GLU A 141 18.45 6.83 -10.50
C GLU A 141 18.12 8.13 -9.74
N GLN A 142 16.84 8.51 -9.71
CA GLN A 142 16.36 9.67 -8.95
C GLN A 142 16.51 9.47 -7.43
N LEU A 143 16.36 8.24 -6.96
CA LEU A 143 16.53 7.90 -5.54
C LEU A 143 18.01 7.80 -5.12
N GLY A 144 18.96 7.82 -6.07
CA GLY A 144 20.37 7.68 -5.80
C GLY A 144 20.72 6.22 -5.47
N ASN A 145 21.05 5.91 -4.20
CA ASN A 145 21.32 4.54 -3.75
C ASN A 145 20.04 3.73 -3.44
N GLY A 146 18.90 4.11 -4.04
CA GLY A 146 17.61 3.46 -3.80
C GLY A 146 17.42 2.18 -4.61
N TYR A 147 16.44 1.41 -4.21
CA TYR A 147 15.93 0.26 -4.96
C TYR A 147 14.42 0.23 -4.89
N LEU A 148 13.80 -0.41 -5.89
CA LEU A 148 12.35 -0.55 -5.97
C LEU A 148 11.93 -1.94 -5.49
N ILE A 149 10.86 -1.95 -4.70
CA ILE A 149 10.13 -3.15 -4.31
C ILE A 149 8.68 -2.90 -4.68
N GLY A 150 7.98 -3.92 -5.12
CA GLY A 150 6.55 -3.78 -5.39
C GLY A 150 6.09 -4.66 -6.53
N GLY A 151 4.98 -4.30 -7.12
CA GLY A 151 4.38 -5.07 -8.19
C GLY A 151 3.31 -4.31 -8.94
N LEU A 152 2.79 -4.98 -9.95
CA LEU A 152 1.67 -4.49 -10.73
C LEU A 152 0.36 -4.97 -10.11
N THR A 153 -0.66 -4.12 -10.14
CA THR A 153 -2.01 -4.55 -9.78
C THR A 153 -2.46 -5.66 -10.74
N SER A 154 -3.04 -6.71 -10.20
CA SER A 154 -3.54 -7.86 -10.97
C SER A 154 -5.07 -7.89 -11.04
N SER A 155 -5.74 -6.80 -10.65
CA SER A 155 -7.19 -6.69 -10.74
C SER A 155 -7.68 -6.85 -12.18
N GLU A 156 -8.78 -7.59 -12.37
CA GLU A 156 -9.45 -7.69 -13.65
C GLU A 156 -10.49 -6.61 -13.88
N GLN A 157 -10.99 -6.00 -12.82
CA GLN A 157 -12.11 -5.05 -12.86
C GLN A 157 -11.68 -3.60 -12.61
N HIS A 158 -10.85 -3.35 -11.61
CA HIS A 158 -10.47 -2.02 -11.17
C HIS A 158 -8.99 -1.95 -10.81
N TYR A 159 -8.32 -0.89 -11.26
CA TYR A 159 -6.89 -0.68 -11.07
C TYR A 159 -6.63 0.49 -10.09
N PHE A 160 -7.31 0.47 -8.95
CA PHE A 160 -7.04 1.44 -7.88
C PHE A 160 -5.68 1.18 -7.22
N GLN A 161 -4.96 2.26 -7.01
CA GLN A 161 -3.65 2.27 -6.34
C GLN A 161 -3.65 3.34 -5.25
#